data_633c939f0b5bbb57e490e6cae25421b2
#
_entry.id   633c939f0b5bbb57e490e6cae25421b2
#
_cell.length_a   1.000
_cell.length_b   1.000
_cell.length_c   1.000
_cell.angle_alpha   90.00
_cell.angle_beta   90.00
_cell.angle_gamma   90.00
#
_symmetry.space_group_name_H-M   'P 1'
#
loop_
_entity.id
_entity.type
_entity.pdbx_description
1 polymer ?
#
loop_
_entity_poly.entity_id
_entity_poly.type
_entity_poly.pdbx_seq_one_letter_code
_entity_poly.pdbx_strand_id
1 'polypeptide(L)'
;MKLNDSSVCVFDMDGTIVDTLAFWRKAPITYLERKGITPDDEDRTFIFTHMMSESLPYLTEKYSIDETPEKAEKMLSREVLEKYRKTERLKDGCLSFLQRLKERNIPACIYTANEREFLDVIIQRFSLERFFDRAFTCAELGYHKGERAGFDHIASLYGREIWDIVLFEDSLYAIKNARALGMRSVAVREEHSAHVFPEIERNADIMISSYDELAGLL
;
A
#
# COMPACT_ATOMS: atom_id res chain seq x y z
N MET A 1 20.94 -0.50 -8.02
CA MET A 1 19.84 -0.43 -9.00
C MET A 1 19.86 0.96 -9.65
N LYS A 2 19.52 1.07 -10.95
CA LYS A 2 19.30 2.37 -11.64
C LYS A 2 18.02 2.25 -12.45
N LEU A 3 17.26 3.31 -12.54
CA LEU A 3 16.16 3.43 -13.48
C LEU A 3 16.73 3.77 -14.87
N ASN A 4 16.09 3.26 -15.91
CA ASN A 4 16.46 3.48 -17.31
C ASN A 4 15.19 3.72 -18.14
N ASP A 5 15.35 3.99 -19.43
CA ASP A 5 14.24 4.33 -20.34
C ASP A 5 13.22 3.20 -20.54
N SER A 6 13.56 1.94 -20.18
CA SER A 6 12.60 0.83 -20.19
C SER A 6 11.83 0.68 -18.89
N SER A 7 12.24 1.34 -17.81
CA SER A 7 11.64 1.17 -16.49
C SER A 7 10.20 1.68 -16.44
N VAL A 8 9.33 0.93 -15.76
CA VAL A 8 7.98 1.32 -15.37
C VAL A 8 7.89 1.29 -13.85
N CYS A 9 7.63 2.41 -13.23
CA CYS A 9 7.50 2.49 -11.77
C CYS A 9 6.05 2.20 -11.36
N VAL A 10 5.85 1.12 -10.61
CA VAL A 10 4.56 0.72 -10.07
C VAL A 10 4.56 0.97 -8.57
N PHE A 11 3.65 1.80 -8.11
CA PHE A 11 3.58 2.20 -6.71
C PHE A 11 2.36 1.58 -6.03
N ASP A 12 2.56 0.96 -4.89
CA ASP A 12 1.48 0.82 -3.93
C ASP A 12 1.08 2.20 -3.38
N MET A 13 -0.06 2.27 -2.71
CA MET A 13 -0.59 3.53 -2.16
C MET A 13 -0.34 3.64 -0.65
N ASP A 14 -0.93 2.75 0.12
CA ASP A 14 -0.97 2.84 1.59
C ASP A 14 0.34 2.36 2.22
N GLY A 15 0.98 3.20 3.02
CA GLY A 15 2.31 2.90 3.56
C GLY A 15 3.45 3.17 2.58
N THR A 16 3.15 3.38 1.30
CA THR A 16 4.12 3.60 0.22
C THR A 16 4.11 5.04 -0.29
N ILE A 17 2.99 5.53 -0.84
CA ILE A 17 2.83 6.93 -1.26
C ILE A 17 2.37 7.79 -0.09
N VAL A 18 1.42 7.28 0.71
CA VAL A 18 0.73 8.00 1.77
C VAL A 18 0.78 7.24 3.09
N ASP A 19 0.87 7.98 4.19
CA ASP A 19 0.96 7.42 5.55
C ASP A 19 -0.45 7.22 6.14
N THR A 20 -1.08 6.11 5.77
CA THR A 20 -2.49 5.83 6.08
C THR A 20 -2.71 4.53 6.86
N LEU A 21 -1.71 3.65 6.96
CA LEU A 21 -1.87 2.35 7.62
C LEU A 21 -2.30 2.46 9.08
N ALA A 22 -1.86 3.51 9.79
CA ALA A 22 -2.30 3.78 11.14
C ALA A 22 -3.83 3.93 11.27
N PHE A 23 -4.53 4.39 10.23
CA PHE A 23 -5.98 4.54 10.26
C PHE A 23 -6.68 3.18 10.28
N TRP A 24 -6.20 2.25 9.43
CA TRP A 24 -6.73 0.90 9.34
C TRP A 24 -6.47 0.10 10.63
N ARG A 25 -5.27 0.24 11.20
CA ARG A 25 -4.89 -0.44 12.45
C ARG A 25 -5.67 0.07 13.67
N LYS A 26 -6.01 1.36 13.68
CA LYS A 26 -6.72 1.97 14.79
C LYS A 26 -8.23 1.74 14.76
N ALA A 27 -8.80 1.47 13.59
CA ALA A 27 -10.23 1.34 13.43
C ALA A 27 -10.84 0.19 14.25
N PRO A 28 -10.34 -1.07 14.22
CA PRO A 28 -10.87 -2.15 15.06
C PRO A 28 -10.69 -1.90 16.56
N ILE A 29 -9.60 -1.26 16.98
CA ILE A 29 -9.38 -0.88 18.39
C ILE A 29 -10.46 0.10 18.85
N THR A 30 -10.66 1.17 18.08
CA THR A 30 -11.69 2.18 18.37
C THR A 30 -13.10 1.58 18.38
N TYR A 31 -13.35 0.59 17.52
CA TYR A 31 -14.61 -0.13 17.48
C TYR A 31 -14.87 -0.89 18.78
N LEU A 32 -13.90 -1.64 19.31
CA LEU A 32 -14.00 -2.33 20.59
C LEU A 32 -14.22 -1.35 21.75
N GLU A 33 -13.42 -0.28 21.80
CA GLU A 33 -13.53 0.76 22.83
C GLU A 33 -14.93 1.38 22.89
N ARG A 34 -15.57 1.63 21.74
CA ARG A 34 -16.96 2.10 21.68
C ARG A 34 -18.00 1.12 22.19
N LYS A 35 -17.68 -0.17 22.16
CA LYS A 35 -18.49 -1.24 22.76
C LYS A 35 -18.19 -1.43 24.26
N GLY A 36 -17.31 -0.60 24.85
CA GLY A 36 -16.89 -0.73 26.23
C GLY A 36 -15.88 -1.85 26.48
N ILE A 37 -15.28 -2.38 25.41
CA ILE A 37 -14.31 -3.47 25.44
C ILE A 37 -12.91 -2.87 25.36
N THR A 38 -12.05 -3.20 26.32
CA THR A 38 -10.63 -2.85 26.25
C THR A 38 -9.89 -4.00 25.59
N PRO A 39 -9.30 -3.82 24.37
CA PRO A 39 -8.55 -4.88 23.71
C PRO A 39 -7.31 -5.25 24.53
N ASP A 40 -7.08 -6.55 24.70
CA ASP A 40 -5.88 -7.09 25.33
C ASP A 40 -4.67 -7.10 24.37
N ASP A 41 -3.52 -7.60 24.84
CA ASP A 41 -2.29 -7.63 24.02
C ASP A 41 -2.39 -8.62 22.86
N GLU A 42 -3.16 -9.71 23.02
CA GLU A 42 -3.42 -10.67 21.94
C GLU A 42 -4.26 -10.02 20.85
N ASP A 43 -5.33 -9.29 21.19
CA ASP A 43 -6.15 -8.56 20.23
C ASP A 43 -5.33 -7.53 19.46
N ARG A 44 -4.52 -6.74 20.18
CA ARG A 44 -3.66 -5.72 19.59
C ARG A 44 -2.68 -6.36 18.60
N THR A 45 -2.07 -7.48 18.99
CA THR A 45 -1.15 -8.23 18.12
C THR A 45 -1.89 -8.76 16.89
N PHE A 46 -3.09 -9.32 17.07
CA PHE A 46 -3.89 -9.84 15.96
C PHE A 46 -4.30 -8.73 14.99
N ILE A 47 -4.85 -7.62 15.49
CA ILE A 47 -5.20 -6.44 14.69
C ILE A 47 -3.98 -5.89 13.95
N PHE A 48 -2.82 -5.92 14.57
CA PHE A 48 -1.60 -5.40 13.98
C PHE A 48 -1.07 -6.25 12.83
N THR A 49 -1.27 -7.55 12.88
CA THR A 49 -0.71 -8.53 11.93
C THR A 49 -1.70 -8.98 10.85
N HIS A 50 -3.00 -8.68 11.00
CA HIS A 50 -4.06 -9.11 10.09
C HIS A 50 -4.81 -7.93 9.48
N MET A 51 -5.47 -8.17 8.35
CA MET A 51 -6.34 -7.17 7.75
C MET A 51 -7.62 -6.97 8.58
N MET A 52 -8.30 -5.84 8.39
CA MET A 52 -9.55 -5.56 9.10
C MET A 52 -10.64 -6.60 8.80
N SER A 53 -10.70 -7.11 7.58
CA SER A 53 -11.58 -8.20 7.15
C SER A 53 -11.33 -9.54 7.87
N GLU A 54 -10.13 -9.73 8.43
CA GLU A 54 -9.78 -10.91 9.22
C GLU A 54 -9.93 -10.63 10.73
N SER A 55 -9.58 -9.42 11.15
CA SER A 55 -9.63 -9.03 12.56
C SER A 55 -11.07 -8.90 13.08
N LEU A 56 -12.00 -8.36 12.29
CA LEU A 56 -13.37 -8.16 12.74
C LEU A 56 -14.13 -9.47 13.01
N PRO A 57 -14.07 -10.51 12.15
CA PRO A 57 -14.66 -11.80 12.49
C PRO A 57 -14.13 -12.37 13.80
N TYR A 58 -12.81 -12.39 14.00
CA TYR A 58 -12.18 -12.84 15.23
C TYR A 58 -12.69 -12.07 16.47
N LEU A 59 -12.70 -10.73 16.40
CA LEU A 59 -13.11 -9.87 17.52
C LEU A 59 -14.60 -9.97 17.85
N THR A 60 -15.45 -10.04 16.83
CA THR A 60 -16.91 -10.16 17.03
C THR A 60 -17.27 -11.50 17.66
N GLU A 61 -16.59 -12.58 17.28
CA GLU A 61 -16.76 -13.91 17.89
C GLU A 61 -16.23 -13.94 19.32
N LYS A 62 -14.98 -13.51 19.55
CA LYS A 62 -14.31 -13.51 20.86
C LYS A 62 -15.13 -12.76 21.93
N TYR A 63 -15.70 -11.65 21.57
CA TYR A 63 -16.45 -10.78 22.49
C TYR A 63 -17.96 -10.91 22.38
N SER A 64 -18.47 -11.88 21.61
CA SER A 64 -19.90 -12.10 21.39
C SER A 64 -20.65 -10.81 21.03
N ILE A 65 -20.09 -10.02 20.11
CA ILE A 65 -20.65 -8.74 19.69
C ILE A 65 -21.86 -9.01 18.78
N ASP A 66 -23.03 -8.49 19.13
CA ASP A 66 -24.27 -8.60 18.36
C ASP A 66 -24.26 -7.62 17.16
N GLU A 67 -23.30 -7.81 16.26
CA GLU A 67 -23.15 -7.09 14.98
C GLU A 67 -22.34 -7.95 14.03
N THR A 68 -22.76 -8.03 12.75
CA THR A 68 -21.99 -8.83 11.78
C THR A 68 -20.67 -8.14 11.43
N PRO A 69 -19.58 -8.92 11.21
CA PRO A 69 -18.28 -8.38 10.82
C PRO A 69 -18.36 -7.45 9.59
N GLU A 70 -19.17 -7.81 8.60
CA GLU A 70 -19.34 -7.04 7.36
C GLU A 70 -19.97 -5.66 7.61
N LYS A 71 -20.92 -5.60 8.56
CA LYS A 71 -21.56 -4.32 8.94
C LYS A 71 -20.57 -3.44 9.69
N ALA A 72 -19.79 -4.02 10.59
CA ALA A 72 -18.74 -3.31 11.31
C ALA A 72 -17.66 -2.80 10.35
N GLU A 73 -17.21 -3.65 9.42
CA GLU A 73 -16.22 -3.30 8.39
C GLU A 73 -16.70 -2.13 7.52
N LYS A 74 -17.91 -2.20 7.02
CA LYS A 74 -18.48 -1.12 6.20
C LYS A 74 -18.57 0.22 6.95
N MET A 75 -18.92 0.17 8.23
CA MET A 75 -18.96 1.37 9.08
C MET A 75 -17.55 1.94 9.28
N LEU A 76 -16.59 1.10 9.64
CA LEU A 76 -15.21 1.51 9.90
C LEU A 76 -14.51 1.98 8.63
N SER A 77 -14.73 1.34 7.48
CA SER A 77 -14.19 1.79 6.19
C SER A 77 -14.63 3.22 5.86
N ARG A 78 -15.89 3.56 6.13
CA ARG A 78 -16.37 4.94 5.93
C ARG A 78 -15.66 5.95 6.86
N GLU A 79 -15.41 5.56 8.11
CA GLU A 79 -14.69 6.42 9.06
C GLU A 79 -13.22 6.57 8.66
N VAL A 80 -12.60 5.51 8.16
CA VAL A 80 -11.23 5.56 7.60
C VAL A 80 -11.20 6.46 6.39
N LEU A 81 -12.19 6.38 5.48
CA LEU A 81 -12.27 7.24 4.31
C LEU A 81 -12.33 8.72 4.68
N GLU A 82 -13.06 9.09 5.75
CA GLU A 82 -13.06 10.47 6.24
C GLU A 82 -11.67 10.93 6.75
N LYS A 83 -10.83 9.99 7.23
CA LYS A 83 -9.45 10.30 7.58
C LYS A 83 -8.58 10.47 6.34
N TYR A 84 -8.79 9.68 5.28
CA TYR A 84 -8.13 9.87 3.99
C TYR A 84 -8.40 11.26 3.42
N ARG A 85 -9.64 11.73 3.48
CA ARG A 85 -10.02 13.09 3.04
C ARG A 85 -9.30 14.20 3.80
N LYS A 86 -8.80 13.91 5.01
CA LYS A 86 -8.14 14.86 5.89
C LYS A 86 -6.64 14.62 6.02
N THR A 87 -6.11 13.54 5.44
CA THR A 87 -4.66 13.26 5.53
C THR A 87 -3.87 14.38 4.86
N GLU A 88 -2.76 14.80 5.48
CA GLU A 88 -1.97 15.95 5.03
C GLU A 88 -0.59 15.54 4.51
N ARG A 89 -0.22 14.26 4.65
CA ARG A 89 1.15 13.85 4.43
C ARG A 89 1.23 12.71 3.42
N LEU A 90 2.03 12.95 2.41
CA LEU A 90 2.66 11.90 1.63
C LEU A 90 3.94 11.45 2.35
N LYS A 91 4.45 10.27 2.00
CA LYS A 91 5.76 9.82 2.47
C LYS A 91 6.84 10.84 2.07
N ASP A 92 7.81 11.04 2.94
CA ASP A 92 8.84 12.06 2.81
C ASP A 92 9.60 11.91 1.47
N GLY A 93 9.77 13.03 0.76
CA GLY A 93 10.42 13.07 -0.55
C GLY A 93 9.60 12.51 -1.73
N CYS A 94 8.41 11.93 -1.49
CA CYS A 94 7.62 11.26 -2.54
C CYS A 94 7.30 12.20 -3.72
N LEU A 95 6.75 13.39 -3.47
CA LEU A 95 6.43 14.34 -4.54
C LEU A 95 7.66 14.74 -5.35
N SER A 96 8.78 15.01 -4.70
CA SER A 96 10.04 15.36 -5.38
C SER A 96 10.55 14.21 -6.25
N PHE A 97 10.39 12.97 -5.80
CA PHE A 97 10.78 11.81 -6.58
C PHE A 97 9.86 11.62 -7.81
N LEU A 98 8.54 11.72 -7.63
CA LEU A 98 7.57 11.65 -8.73
C LEU A 98 7.80 12.76 -9.77
N GLN A 99 8.12 13.97 -9.33
CA GLN A 99 8.47 15.07 -10.24
C GLN A 99 9.71 14.73 -11.09
N ARG A 100 10.73 14.13 -10.49
CA ARG A 100 11.95 13.70 -11.22
C ARG A 100 11.68 12.55 -12.20
N LEU A 101 10.79 11.59 -11.84
CA LEU A 101 10.36 10.55 -12.79
C LEU A 101 9.73 11.18 -14.03
N LYS A 102 8.81 12.14 -13.81
CA LYS A 102 8.13 12.86 -14.90
C LYS A 102 9.10 13.63 -15.79
N GLU A 103 10.05 14.36 -15.21
CA GLU A 103 11.06 15.13 -15.95
C GLU A 103 11.96 14.23 -16.82
N ARG A 104 12.14 12.97 -16.43
CA ARG A 104 12.87 11.94 -17.18
C ARG A 104 12.01 11.10 -18.10
N ASN A 105 10.71 11.39 -18.18
CA ASN A 105 9.73 10.61 -18.94
C ASN A 105 9.71 9.11 -18.56
N ILE A 106 9.97 8.80 -17.28
CA ILE A 106 9.85 7.45 -16.75
C ILE A 106 8.38 7.26 -16.33
N PRO A 107 7.64 6.34 -16.98
CA PRO A 107 6.23 6.14 -16.68
C PRO A 107 6.02 5.60 -15.26
N ALA A 108 4.94 6.07 -14.64
CA ALA A 108 4.56 5.67 -13.30
C ALA A 108 3.06 5.39 -13.20
N CYS A 109 2.69 4.35 -12.48
CA CYS A 109 1.29 4.06 -12.15
C CYS A 109 1.12 3.66 -10.69
N ILE A 110 -0.13 3.77 -10.20
CA ILE A 110 -0.52 3.23 -8.90
C ILE A 110 -1.16 1.86 -9.12
N TYR A 111 -0.82 0.90 -8.25
CA TYR A 111 -1.47 -0.40 -8.17
C TYR A 111 -1.70 -0.76 -6.70
N THR A 112 -2.94 -0.61 -6.23
CA THR A 112 -3.30 -0.76 -4.81
C THR A 112 -4.30 -1.89 -4.57
N ALA A 113 -4.21 -2.52 -3.41
CA ALA A 113 -5.22 -3.46 -2.94
C ALA A 113 -6.47 -2.76 -2.38
N ASN A 114 -6.39 -1.45 -2.15
CA ASN A 114 -7.51 -0.67 -1.60
C ASN A 114 -8.62 -0.43 -2.65
N GLU A 115 -9.78 0.01 -2.19
CA GLU A 115 -10.92 0.29 -3.06
C GLU A 115 -10.74 1.60 -3.84
N ARG A 116 -11.42 1.70 -5.00
CA ARG A 116 -11.37 2.86 -5.90
C ARG A 116 -11.66 4.18 -5.19
N GLU A 117 -12.62 4.22 -4.28
CA GLU A 117 -12.99 5.44 -3.57
C GLU A 117 -11.84 6.01 -2.74
N PHE A 118 -11.04 5.16 -2.07
CA PHE A 118 -9.85 5.58 -1.33
C PHE A 118 -8.76 6.10 -2.26
N LEU A 119 -8.54 5.39 -3.36
CA LEU A 119 -7.55 5.78 -4.38
C LEU A 119 -7.88 7.15 -4.97
N ASP A 120 -9.14 7.37 -5.35
CA ASP A 120 -9.59 8.63 -5.94
C ASP A 120 -9.44 9.80 -4.96
N VAL A 121 -9.75 9.58 -3.67
CA VAL A 121 -9.54 10.60 -2.64
C VAL A 121 -8.08 11.01 -2.54
N ILE A 122 -7.13 10.07 -2.55
CA ILE A 122 -5.69 10.38 -2.47
C ILE A 122 -5.20 11.06 -3.75
N ILE A 123 -5.62 10.57 -4.93
CA ILE A 123 -5.27 11.20 -6.21
C ILE A 123 -5.70 12.66 -6.23
N GLN A 124 -6.97 12.93 -5.92
CA GLN A 124 -7.53 14.29 -5.94
C GLN A 124 -6.88 15.19 -4.89
N ARG A 125 -6.70 14.69 -3.67
CA ARG A 125 -6.17 15.49 -2.57
C ARG A 125 -4.76 16.00 -2.81
N PHE A 126 -3.92 15.17 -3.42
CA PHE A 126 -2.52 15.52 -3.69
C PHE A 126 -2.24 15.86 -5.15
N SER A 127 -3.28 15.92 -6.00
CA SER A 127 -3.18 16.17 -7.44
C SER A 127 -2.19 15.22 -8.12
N LEU A 128 -2.29 13.93 -7.79
CA LEU A 128 -1.35 12.90 -8.24
C LEU A 128 -1.55 12.52 -9.71
N GLU A 129 -2.70 12.84 -10.32
CA GLU A 129 -3.00 12.63 -11.75
C GLU A 129 -1.98 13.29 -12.68
N ARG A 130 -1.24 14.28 -12.18
CA ARG A 130 -0.16 14.93 -12.95
C ARG A 130 1.14 14.13 -13.01
N PHE A 131 1.27 13.09 -12.18
CA PHE A 131 2.49 12.28 -12.06
C PHE A 131 2.27 10.83 -12.50
N PHE A 132 1.08 10.31 -12.30
CA PHE A 132 0.75 8.93 -12.63
C PHE A 132 -0.06 8.88 -13.92
N ASP A 133 0.42 8.12 -14.89
CA ASP A 133 -0.27 7.91 -16.17
C ASP A 133 -1.55 7.08 -16.00
N ARG A 134 -1.53 6.20 -15.01
CA ARG A 134 -2.62 5.26 -14.70
C ARG A 134 -2.68 4.97 -13.21
N ALA A 135 -3.86 4.56 -12.76
CA ALA A 135 -4.07 4.11 -11.39
C ALA A 135 -5.08 2.96 -11.37
N PHE A 136 -4.70 1.85 -10.77
CA PHE A 136 -5.46 0.61 -10.74
C PHE A 136 -5.69 0.14 -9.30
N THR A 137 -6.86 -0.44 -9.06
CA THR A 137 -7.07 -1.29 -7.90
C THR A 137 -6.92 -2.77 -8.27
N CYS A 138 -6.58 -3.62 -7.29
CA CYS A 138 -6.57 -5.06 -7.50
C CYS A 138 -7.93 -5.60 -7.96
N ALA A 139 -9.02 -5.04 -7.42
CA ALA A 139 -10.37 -5.45 -7.77
C ALA A 139 -10.71 -5.15 -9.24
N GLU A 140 -10.28 -4.00 -9.78
CA GLU A 140 -10.52 -3.64 -11.18
C GLU A 140 -9.74 -4.51 -12.17
N LEU A 141 -8.51 -4.86 -11.83
CA LEU A 141 -7.70 -5.76 -12.66
C LEU A 141 -8.12 -7.23 -12.50
N GLY A 142 -8.79 -7.58 -11.40
CA GLY A 142 -9.13 -8.96 -11.07
C GLY A 142 -7.95 -9.79 -10.57
N TYR A 143 -6.85 -9.15 -10.16
CA TYR A 143 -5.62 -9.81 -9.70
C TYR A 143 -5.10 -9.18 -8.42
N HIS A 144 -4.51 -9.99 -7.54
CA HIS A 144 -3.79 -9.52 -6.37
C HIS A 144 -2.30 -9.31 -6.67
N LYS A 145 -1.61 -8.51 -5.86
CA LYS A 145 -0.17 -8.26 -5.98
C LYS A 145 0.70 -9.51 -5.74
N GLY A 146 0.12 -10.60 -5.27
CA GLY A 146 0.75 -11.92 -5.21
C GLY A 146 0.72 -12.68 -6.55
N GLU A 147 0.02 -12.19 -7.57
CA GLU A 147 -0.21 -12.86 -8.83
C GLU A 147 0.57 -12.18 -9.96
N ARG A 148 1.27 -12.99 -10.75
CA ARG A 148 2.04 -12.52 -11.91
C ARG A 148 1.17 -11.76 -12.92
N ALA A 149 -0.06 -12.25 -13.14
CA ALA A 149 -0.94 -11.75 -14.21
C ALA A 149 -1.25 -10.24 -14.06
N GLY A 150 -1.38 -9.71 -12.84
CA GLY A 150 -1.58 -8.28 -12.61
C GLY A 150 -0.39 -7.43 -13.11
N PHE A 151 0.83 -7.88 -12.84
CA PHE A 151 2.04 -7.18 -13.28
C PHE A 151 2.31 -7.37 -14.78
N ASP A 152 2.05 -8.55 -15.37
CA ASP A 152 2.12 -8.77 -16.82
C ASP A 152 1.12 -7.86 -17.54
N HIS A 153 -0.10 -7.71 -17.00
CA HIS A 153 -1.09 -6.78 -17.55
C HIS A 153 -0.57 -5.33 -17.53
N ILE A 154 -0.06 -4.87 -16.39
CA ILE A 154 0.50 -3.51 -16.26
C ILE A 154 1.67 -3.33 -17.23
N ALA A 155 2.64 -4.25 -17.27
CA ALA A 155 3.78 -4.17 -18.18
C ALA A 155 3.32 -4.05 -19.63
N SER A 156 2.34 -4.86 -20.06
CA SER A 156 1.80 -4.84 -21.42
C SER A 156 1.18 -3.50 -21.83
N LEU A 157 0.53 -2.80 -20.89
CA LEU A 157 -0.06 -1.46 -21.13
C LEU A 157 0.99 -0.40 -21.46
N TYR A 158 2.25 -0.62 -21.07
CA TYR A 158 3.39 0.24 -21.36
C TYR A 158 4.28 -0.31 -22.49
N GLY A 159 3.92 -1.44 -23.10
CA GLY A 159 4.75 -2.12 -24.10
C GLY A 159 6.08 -2.58 -23.52
N ARG A 160 6.07 -3.05 -22.28
CA ARG A 160 7.25 -3.47 -21.50
C ARG A 160 7.09 -4.91 -21.04
N GLU A 161 8.20 -5.45 -20.53
CA GLU A 161 8.25 -6.77 -19.92
C GLU A 161 8.21 -6.67 -18.40
N ILE A 162 7.87 -7.76 -17.71
CA ILE A 162 7.73 -7.77 -16.24
C ILE A 162 9.03 -7.36 -15.51
N TRP A 163 10.19 -7.68 -16.05
CA TRP A 163 11.50 -7.29 -15.48
C TRP A 163 11.85 -5.80 -15.67
N ASP A 164 11.08 -5.06 -16.48
CA ASP A 164 11.17 -3.60 -16.58
C ASP A 164 10.44 -2.90 -15.44
N ILE A 165 9.56 -3.61 -14.72
CA ILE A 165 8.85 -3.08 -13.56
C ILE A 165 9.81 -2.83 -12.39
N VAL A 166 9.64 -1.68 -11.76
CA VAL A 166 10.19 -1.35 -10.46
C VAL A 166 9.03 -1.12 -9.50
N LEU A 167 8.82 -2.06 -8.60
CA LEU A 167 7.75 -2.01 -7.61
C LEU A 167 8.19 -1.20 -6.39
N PHE A 168 7.40 -0.21 -5.98
CA PHE A 168 7.51 0.52 -4.72
C PHE A 168 6.42 0.02 -3.79
N GLU A 169 6.81 -0.50 -2.60
CA GLU A 169 5.90 -1.27 -1.76
C GLU A 169 6.40 -1.32 -0.31
N ASP A 170 5.50 -1.44 0.68
CA ASP A 170 5.83 -1.61 2.09
C ASP A 170 5.62 -3.04 2.60
N SER A 171 4.82 -3.84 1.88
CA SER A 171 4.41 -5.17 2.33
C SER A 171 5.36 -6.28 1.91
N LEU A 172 5.71 -7.16 2.85
CA LEU A 172 6.62 -8.27 2.63
C LEU A 172 6.14 -9.23 1.53
N TYR A 173 4.83 -9.52 1.46
CA TYR A 173 4.32 -10.49 0.49
C TYR A 173 4.51 -10.01 -0.95
N ALA A 174 4.24 -8.74 -1.22
CA ALA A 174 4.39 -8.18 -2.57
C ALA A 174 5.87 -8.01 -2.94
N ILE A 175 6.75 -7.65 -2.01
CA ILE A 175 8.21 -7.62 -2.20
C ILE A 175 8.74 -9.03 -2.53
N LYS A 176 8.33 -10.07 -1.78
CA LYS A 176 8.72 -11.46 -2.07
C LYS A 176 8.25 -11.90 -3.46
N ASN A 177 7.01 -11.53 -3.84
CA ASN A 177 6.49 -11.84 -5.16
C ASN A 177 7.26 -11.11 -6.27
N ALA A 178 7.55 -9.82 -6.09
CA ALA A 178 8.37 -9.06 -7.04
C ALA A 178 9.71 -9.75 -7.33
N ARG A 179 10.41 -10.16 -6.26
CA ARG A 179 11.66 -10.91 -6.39
C ARG A 179 11.49 -12.24 -7.13
N ALA A 180 10.46 -13.01 -6.80
CA ALA A 180 10.18 -14.30 -7.44
C ALA A 180 9.86 -14.16 -8.94
N LEU A 181 9.29 -13.02 -9.33
CA LEU A 181 8.95 -12.70 -10.72
C LEU A 181 10.09 -12.04 -11.51
N GLY A 182 11.24 -11.77 -10.86
CA GLY A 182 12.37 -11.10 -11.50
C GLY A 182 12.18 -9.59 -11.68
N MET A 183 11.19 -9.00 -11.01
CA MET A 183 11.02 -7.56 -10.95
C MET A 183 12.04 -6.94 -9.98
N ARG A 184 12.30 -5.66 -10.17
CA ARG A 184 13.05 -4.87 -9.20
C ARG A 184 12.10 -4.28 -8.17
N SER A 185 12.57 -4.05 -6.96
CA SER A 185 11.74 -3.48 -5.91
C SER A 185 12.46 -2.50 -5.00
N VAL A 186 11.73 -1.46 -4.62
CA VAL A 186 12.09 -0.49 -3.58
C VAL A 186 11.11 -0.67 -2.44
N ALA A 187 11.58 -1.16 -1.31
CA ALA A 187 10.79 -1.26 -0.10
C ALA A 187 10.76 0.09 0.63
N VAL A 188 9.58 0.58 0.93
CA VAL A 188 9.38 1.79 1.75
C VAL A 188 9.16 1.36 3.19
N ARG A 189 9.99 1.86 4.11
CA ARG A 189 9.85 1.55 5.54
C ARG A 189 8.54 2.07 6.07
N GLU A 190 7.81 1.17 6.71
CA GLU A 190 6.58 1.47 7.41
C GLU A 190 6.65 0.86 8.81
N GLU A 191 6.45 1.68 9.85
CA GLU A 191 6.62 1.24 11.25
C GLU A 191 5.75 0.03 11.59
N HIS A 192 4.58 -0.07 10.98
CA HIS A 192 3.69 -1.21 11.15
C HIS A 192 4.24 -2.53 10.61
N SER A 193 5.26 -2.47 9.75
CA SER A 193 5.96 -3.64 9.21
C SER A 193 7.32 -3.90 9.88
N ALA A 194 7.63 -3.19 10.98
CA ALA A 194 8.95 -3.25 11.64
C ALA A 194 9.36 -4.68 12.05
N HIS A 195 8.41 -5.51 12.46
CA HIS A 195 8.66 -6.90 12.86
C HIS A 195 9.17 -7.80 11.71
N VAL A 196 8.95 -7.41 10.45
CA VAL A 196 9.40 -8.13 9.25
C VAL A 196 10.47 -7.37 8.44
N PHE A 197 10.99 -6.24 8.93
CA PHE A 197 12.05 -5.48 8.23
C PHE A 197 13.24 -6.33 7.80
N PRO A 198 13.79 -7.25 8.62
CA PRO A 198 14.91 -8.08 8.17
C PRO A 198 14.57 -8.99 6.99
N GLU A 199 13.30 -9.38 6.84
CA GLU A 199 12.84 -10.14 5.68
C GLU A 199 12.61 -9.26 4.45
N ILE A 200 12.03 -8.08 4.63
CA ILE A 200 11.84 -7.11 3.55
C ILE A 200 13.20 -6.73 2.98
N GLU A 201 14.17 -6.37 3.81
CA GLU A 201 15.52 -5.96 3.41
C GLU A 201 16.27 -7.06 2.63
N ARG A 202 16.08 -8.33 2.98
CA ARG A 202 16.67 -9.46 2.25
C ARG A 202 16.01 -9.73 0.89
N ASN A 203 14.78 -9.26 0.68
CA ASN A 203 14.00 -9.54 -0.54
C ASN A 203 13.90 -8.34 -1.48
N ALA A 204 14.01 -7.12 -0.99
CA ALA A 204 14.02 -5.90 -1.81
C ALA A 204 15.42 -5.62 -2.39
N ASP A 205 15.48 -4.92 -3.53
CA ASP A 205 16.74 -4.42 -4.07
C ASP A 205 17.27 -3.22 -3.27
N ILE A 206 16.35 -2.38 -2.78
CA ILE A 206 16.61 -1.22 -1.93
C ILE A 206 15.51 -1.13 -0.88
N MET A 207 15.86 -0.71 0.33
CA MET A 207 14.91 -0.33 1.37
C MET A 207 15.18 1.11 1.80
N ILE A 208 14.16 1.94 1.83
CA ILE A 208 14.24 3.38 2.11
C ILE A 208 13.33 3.79 3.26
N SER A 209 13.71 4.84 3.97
CA SER A 209 12.87 5.55 4.94
C SER A 209 12.28 6.84 4.34
N SER A 210 12.92 7.38 3.31
CA SER A 210 12.48 8.56 2.55
C SER A 210 12.83 8.39 1.08
N TYR A 211 11.99 8.89 0.19
CA TYR A 211 12.27 8.94 -1.25
C TYR A 211 13.48 9.81 -1.60
N ASP A 212 13.94 10.68 -0.70
CA ASP A 212 15.14 11.49 -0.91
C ASP A 212 16.41 10.62 -1.00
N GLU A 213 16.40 9.42 -0.41
CA GLU A 213 17.49 8.44 -0.51
C GLU A 213 17.67 7.92 -1.95
N LEU A 214 16.67 8.09 -2.82
CA LEU A 214 16.68 7.63 -4.21
C LEU A 214 17.29 8.65 -5.19
N ALA A 215 17.98 9.68 -4.70
CA ALA A 215 18.59 10.70 -5.56
C ALA A 215 19.57 10.11 -6.60
N GLY A 216 20.24 9.03 -6.26
CA GLY A 216 21.19 8.33 -7.15
C GLY A 216 20.55 7.26 -8.06
N LEU A 217 19.25 7.05 -8.00
CA LEU A 217 18.54 6.03 -8.78
C LEU A 217 18.22 6.52 -10.20
N LEU A 218 18.08 7.81 -10.33
CA LEU A 218 17.75 8.54 -11.54
C LEU A 218 18.97 9.07 -12.27
#